data_29a6ce0c8b23175c43a89d2d5326a271
#
_entry.id   29a6ce0c8b23175c43a89d2d5326a271
#
_cell.length_a   1.000
_cell.length_b   1.000
_cell.length_c   1.000
_cell.angle_alpha   90.00
_cell.angle_beta   90.00
_cell.angle_gamma   90.00
#
_symmetry.space_group_name_H-M   'P 1'
#
loop_
_entity.id
_entity.type
_entity.pdbx_description
1 polymer ?
#
loop_
_entity_poly.entity_id
_entity_poly.type
_entity_poly.pdbx_seq_one_letter_code
_entity_poly.pdbx_strand_id
1 'polypeptide(L)'
;MPMLPTQPEEQHAVHLPDPWLWFQALRYTAPYQTSMHRHPAWQLTASLEGEFRFRTEKTTMHIRPGEWILMAPGLRHDAGSDSQTASAIQIFFRHFPADLMPEFAGRFNLQRKIALTGSMNLETLRHIRSAFMQHTKPDAAYCRTWSCTLAISFIANALSGLPPGSPLNVFPAIQKALEFMEKHFAEPIGVKDIASVAGLSESRFSVRFSEATGFAPMRYLNTLRLACAQDALLGGSSVEEAAFSSGFSSVQYFCRCFRRETGQTPGEFRAHPFR
;
A
#
# COMPACT_ATOMS: atom_id res chain seq x y z
N MET A 1 -4.28 30.84 -2.33
CA MET A 1 -2.94 30.24 -2.23
C MET A 1 -3.14 28.73 -2.07
N PRO A 2 -2.56 27.87 -2.91
CA PRO A 2 -2.59 26.44 -2.63
C PRO A 2 -1.71 26.21 -1.39
N MET A 3 -2.30 25.72 -0.31
CA MET A 3 -1.54 25.27 0.85
C MET A 3 -0.62 24.12 0.39
N LEU A 4 0.69 24.31 0.59
CA LEU A 4 1.66 23.23 0.45
C LEU A 4 1.24 22.08 1.39
N PRO A 5 1.41 20.81 1.00
CA PRO A 5 1.12 19.70 1.89
C PRO A 5 2.01 19.83 3.12
N THR A 6 1.42 20.10 4.27
CA THR A 6 2.11 20.05 5.55
C THR A 6 2.54 18.61 5.77
N GLN A 7 3.84 18.41 5.89
CA GLN A 7 4.37 17.11 6.29
C GLN A 7 4.01 16.85 7.76
N PRO A 8 3.76 15.61 8.15
CA PRO A 8 3.54 15.27 9.55
C PRO A 8 4.78 15.66 10.38
N GLU A 9 4.58 16.21 11.56
CA GLU A 9 5.69 16.53 12.48
C GLU A 9 6.42 15.29 12.98
N GLU A 10 5.67 14.20 13.17
CA GLU A 10 6.22 12.89 13.48
C GLU A 10 5.73 11.88 12.44
N GLN A 11 6.65 11.36 11.66
CA GLN A 11 6.42 10.24 10.78
C GLN A 11 7.38 9.11 11.14
N HIS A 12 6.85 8.06 11.75
CA HIS A 12 7.57 6.81 11.91
C HIS A 12 7.03 5.83 10.87
N ALA A 13 7.86 5.49 9.90
CA ALA A 13 7.53 4.53 8.86
C ALA A 13 8.52 3.37 8.90
N VAL A 14 8.01 2.16 8.80
CA VAL A 14 8.81 0.94 8.62
C VAL A 14 8.38 0.28 7.34
N HIS A 15 9.33 0.15 6.42
CA HIS A 15 9.20 -0.78 5.31
C HIS A 15 9.48 -2.18 5.84
N LEU A 16 8.51 -3.05 5.71
CA LEU A 16 8.64 -4.45 6.11
C LEU A 16 9.33 -5.22 4.99
N PRO A 17 10.02 -6.35 5.30
CA PRO A 17 10.79 -7.10 4.30
C PRO A 17 9.94 -7.74 3.21
N ASP A 18 8.65 -7.81 3.43
CA ASP A 18 7.70 -8.05 2.37
C ASP A 18 7.54 -6.73 1.60
N PRO A 19 7.92 -6.64 0.31
CA PRO A 19 7.80 -5.43 -0.50
C PRO A 19 6.35 -4.95 -0.64
N TRP A 20 5.42 -5.60 0.06
CA TRP A 20 3.99 -5.46 -0.03
C TRP A 20 3.35 -4.75 1.16
N LEU A 21 4.10 -4.54 2.24
CA LEU A 21 3.55 -4.01 3.47
C LEU A 21 4.35 -2.81 3.97
N TRP A 22 3.68 -1.68 4.15
CA TRP A 22 4.24 -0.48 4.74
C TRP A 22 3.34 -0.01 5.87
N PHE A 23 3.91 0.09 7.08
CA PHE A 23 3.23 0.56 8.28
C PHE A 23 3.79 1.93 8.68
N GLN A 24 2.91 2.88 9.02
CA GLN A 24 3.34 4.18 9.53
C GLN A 24 2.42 4.70 10.62
N ALA A 25 3.01 5.39 11.60
CA ALA A 25 2.31 6.22 12.57
C ALA A 25 2.54 7.69 12.21
N LEU A 26 1.47 8.45 12.15
CA LEU A 26 1.47 9.84 11.74
C LEU A 26 0.93 10.73 12.86
N ARG A 27 1.53 11.91 13.01
CA ARG A 27 1.01 12.97 13.86
C ARG A 27 1.12 14.32 13.15
N TYR A 28 0.04 15.06 13.18
CA TYR A 28 -0.08 16.40 12.64
C TYR A 28 -0.46 17.35 13.77
N THR A 29 0.17 18.52 13.84
CA THR A 29 -0.11 19.58 14.84
C THR A 29 -0.72 20.81 14.21
N ALA A 30 -1.09 20.71 12.93
CA ALA A 30 -1.81 21.75 12.19
C ALA A 30 -2.75 21.08 11.19
N PRO A 31 -3.79 21.77 10.73
CA PRO A 31 -4.63 21.29 9.64
C PRO A 31 -3.79 20.98 8.38
N TYR A 32 -4.10 19.88 7.73
CA TYR A 32 -3.40 19.46 6.51
C TYR A 32 -4.36 18.91 5.46
N GLN A 33 -3.90 18.90 4.21
CA GLN A 33 -4.59 18.25 3.11
C GLN A 33 -3.56 17.76 2.08
N THR A 34 -3.72 16.51 1.63
CA THR A 34 -2.96 15.99 0.51
C THR A 34 -3.59 16.39 -0.82
N SER A 35 -2.80 16.36 -1.89
CA SER A 35 -3.35 16.45 -3.24
C SER A 35 -4.08 15.15 -3.62
N MET A 36 -5.02 15.25 -4.56
CA MET A 36 -5.72 14.09 -5.12
C MET A 36 -4.73 13.14 -5.80
N HIS A 37 -4.57 11.93 -5.26
CA HIS A 37 -3.62 10.92 -5.71
C HIS A 37 -4.25 9.53 -5.75
N ARG A 38 -3.48 8.55 -6.16
CA ARG A 38 -3.82 7.12 -6.10
C ARG A 38 -2.54 6.30 -5.94
N HIS A 39 -2.64 5.14 -5.31
CA HIS A 39 -1.52 4.21 -5.13
C HIS A 39 -1.96 2.77 -5.46
N PRO A 40 -0.99 1.86 -5.78
CA PRO A 40 -1.26 0.48 -6.18
C PRO A 40 -1.40 -0.46 -4.96
N ALA A 41 -1.77 0.06 -3.82
CA ALA A 41 -1.88 -0.69 -2.57
C ALA A 41 -3.23 -0.44 -1.92
N TRP A 42 -3.71 -1.40 -1.15
CA TRP A 42 -4.72 -1.16 -0.14
C TRP A 42 -4.16 -0.21 0.90
N GLN A 43 -4.95 0.73 1.35
CA GLN A 43 -4.62 1.62 2.46
C GLN A 43 -5.66 1.45 3.56
N LEU A 44 -5.22 0.99 4.72
CA LEU A 44 -6.01 0.98 5.94
C LEU A 44 -5.50 2.10 6.84
N THR A 45 -6.36 3.05 7.16
CA THR A 45 -6.05 4.18 8.05
C THR A 45 -7.03 4.17 9.22
N ALA A 46 -6.51 4.25 10.45
CA ALA A 46 -7.33 4.40 11.64
C ALA A 46 -6.95 5.67 12.41
N SER A 47 -7.95 6.43 12.82
CA SER A 47 -7.75 7.63 13.63
C SER A 47 -7.54 7.28 15.10
N LEU A 48 -6.51 7.88 15.69
CA LEU A 48 -6.21 7.85 17.13
C LEU A 48 -6.61 9.15 17.82
N GLU A 49 -6.51 10.27 17.10
CA GLU A 49 -6.81 11.61 17.58
C GLU A 49 -7.21 12.49 16.39
N GLY A 50 -8.19 13.37 16.60
CA GLY A 50 -8.70 14.24 15.55
C GLY A 50 -9.58 13.51 14.52
N GLU A 51 -10.24 14.28 13.69
CA GLU A 51 -11.07 13.77 12.60
C GLU A 51 -10.29 13.85 11.30
N PHE A 52 -10.27 12.74 10.53
CA PHE A 52 -9.70 12.70 9.20
C PHE A 52 -10.82 12.65 8.16
N ARG A 53 -10.65 13.44 7.11
CA ARG A 53 -11.52 13.48 5.94
C ARG A 53 -10.79 12.81 4.76
N PHE A 54 -11.50 11.91 4.10
CA PHE A 54 -11.07 11.26 2.87
C PHE A 54 -12.08 11.60 1.76
N ARG A 55 -11.62 12.26 0.72
CA ARG A 55 -12.47 12.64 -0.41
C ARG A 55 -12.07 11.84 -1.64
N THR A 56 -13.05 11.22 -2.27
CA THR A 56 -12.95 10.59 -3.59
C THR A 56 -13.67 11.44 -4.64
N GLU A 57 -13.63 11.04 -5.92
CA GLU A 57 -14.39 11.71 -6.98
C GLU A 57 -15.92 11.69 -6.74
N LYS A 58 -16.41 10.78 -5.89
CA LYS A 58 -17.85 10.52 -5.71
C LYS A 58 -18.37 10.84 -4.31
N THR A 59 -17.53 10.77 -3.30
CA THR A 59 -17.98 10.88 -1.91
C THR A 59 -16.86 11.41 -1.02
N THR A 60 -17.27 12.00 0.09
CA THR A 60 -16.42 12.38 1.21
C THR A 60 -16.78 11.51 2.40
N MET A 61 -15.77 10.94 3.04
CA MET A 61 -15.90 10.10 4.23
C MET A 61 -15.08 10.70 5.34
N HIS A 62 -15.56 10.54 6.55
CA HIS A 62 -14.92 11.04 7.76
C HIS A 62 -14.66 9.86 8.69
N ILE A 63 -13.52 9.85 9.35
CA ILE A 63 -13.20 8.92 10.43
C ILE A 63 -12.77 9.70 11.67
N ARG A 64 -13.31 9.30 12.82
CA ARG A 64 -13.04 9.85 14.15
C ARG A 64 -12.15 8.90 14.94
N PRO A 65 -11.62 9.31 16.11
CA PRO A 65 -10.84 8.42 16.94
C PRO A 65 -11.56 7.10 17.23
N GLY A 66 -10.88 5.99 16.96
CA GLY A 66 -11.44 4.64 17.01
C GLY A 66 -12.09 4.16 15.72
N GLU A 67 -12.24 5.01 14.72
CA GLU A 67 -12.75 4.63 13.41
C GLU A 67 -11.62 4.45 12.41
N TRP A 68 -11.87 3.62 11.40
CA TRP A 68 -10.91 3.32 10.34
C TRP A 68 -11.58 3.38 8.96
N ILE A 69 -10.75 3.58 7.95
CA ILE A 69 -11.11 3.50 6.54
C ILE A 69 -10.14 2.58 5.81
N LEU A 70 -10.68 1.67 4.99
CA LEU A 70 -9.95 0.82 4.07
C LEU A 70 -10.24 1.28 2.64
N MET A 71 -9.21 1.66 1.91
CA MET A 71 -9.29 2.13 0.53
C MET A 71 -8.64 1.13 -0.42
N ALA A 72 -9.36 0.83 -1.51
CA ALA A 72 -8.88 -0.11 -2.53
C ALA A 72 -7.75 0.48 -3.39
N PRO A 73 -6.88 -0.38 -3.96
CA PRO A 73 -5.89 0.03 -4.94
C PRO A 73 -6.50 0.81 -6.10
N GLY A 74 -5.79 1.84 -6.54
CA GLY A 74 -6.22 2.68 -7.67
C GLY A 74 -7.38 3.64 -7.40
N LEU A 75 -8.00 3.60 -6.22
CA LEU A 75 -9.00 4.59 -5.82
C LEU A 75 -8.36 5.97 -5.74
N ARG A 76 -8.87 6.90 -6.54
CA ARG A 76 -8.39 8.27 -6.53
C ARG A 76 -8.99 9.03 -5.35
N HIS A 77 -8.13 9.55 -4.48
CA HIS A 77 -8.56 10.20 -3.25
C HIS A 77 -7.58 11.27 -2.78
N ASP A 78 -8.04 12.14 -1.92
CA ASP A 78 -7.22 12.97 -1.04
C ASP A 78 -7.56 12.68 0.43
N ALA A 79 -6.66 13.04 1.31
CA ALA A 79 -6.84 12.95 2.75
C ALA A 79 -6.52 14.29 3.40
N GLY A 80 -7.21 14.63 4.46
CA GLY A 80 -6.98 15.84 5.21
C GLY A 80 -7.58 15.78 6.61
N SER A 81 -7.19 16.76 7.43
CA SER A 81 -7.77 17.01 8.75
C SER A 81 -7.83 18.49 9.00
N ASP A 82 -8.95 18.95 9.50
CA ASP A 82 -9.13 20.33 9.96
C ASP A 82 -8.88 20.47 11.47
N SER A 83 -8.55 19.34 12.15
CA SER A 83 -8.22 19.32 13.58
C SER A 83 -6.89 20.02 13.85
N GLN A 84 -6.77 20.70 14.98
CA GLN A 84 -5.51 21.30 15.43
C GLN A 84 -4.44 20.25 15.70
N THR A 85 -4.86 19.08 16.20
CA THR A 85 -4.03 17.89 16.34
C THR A 85 -4.75 16.71 15.71
N ALA A 86 -4.02 15.88 14.99
CA ALA A 86 -4.54 14.66 14.43
C ALA A 86 -3.45 13.59 14.44
N SER A 87 -3.78 12.37 14.83
CA SER A 87 -2.87 11.24 14.75
C SER A 87 -3.57 9.99 14.23
N ALA A 88 -2.84 9.23 13.41
CA ALA A 88 -3.34 8.03 12.78
C ALA A 88 -2.26 6.96 12.71
N ILE A 89 -2.70 5.72 12.59
CA ILE A 89 -1.90 4.63 12.06
C ILE A 89 -2.39 4.27 10.67
N GLN A 90 -1.45 4.02 9.78
CA GLN A 90 -1.73 3.63 8.40
C GLN A 90 -0.93 2.40 8.02
N ILE A 91 -1.58 1.51 7.27
CA ILE A 91 -0.94 0.36 6.65
C ILE A 91 -1.27 0.39 5.17
N PHE A 92 -0.23 0.23 4.37
CA PHE A 92 -0.34 -0.02 2.94
C PHE A 92 0.05 -1.46 2.68
N PHE A 93 -0.81 -2.22 2.01
CA PHE A 93 -0.54 -3.60 1.63
C PHE A 93 -1.03 -3.84 0.21
N ARG A 94 -0.23 -4.57 -0.58
CA ARG A 94 -0.57 -4.83 -2.00
C ARG A 94 -1.43 -6.06 -2.14
N HIS A 95 -1.14 -7.07 -1.35
CA HIS A 95 -1.90 -8.30 -1.31
C HIS A 95 -2.52 -8.48 0.06
N PHE A 96 -3.69 -9.04 0.04
CA PHE A 96 -4.27 -9.53 1.26
C PHE A 96 -3.48 -10.78 1.67
N PRO A 97 -2.97 -10.88 2.88
CA PRO A 97 -2.21 -12.05 3.31
C PRO A 97 -3.14 -13.27 3.44
N ALA A 98 -3.57 -13.80 2.29
CA ALA A 98 -4.54 -14.88 2.19
C ALA A 98 -4.08 -16.14 2.92
N ASP A 99 -2.77 -16.40 2.90
CA ASP A 99 -2.17 -17.56 3.57
C ASP A 99 -2.20 -17.41 5.11
N LEU A 100 -2.18 -16.18 5.61
CA LEU A 100 -2.21 -15.88 7.04
C LEU A 100 -3.63 -15.63 7.57
N MET A 101 -4.55 -15.25 6.68
CA MET A 101 -5.93 -14.92 7.01
C MET A 101 -6.90 -15.47 5.96
N PRO A 102 -6.95 -16.81 5.77
CA PRO A 102 -7.75 -17.42 4.71
C PRO A 102 -9.24 -17.12 4.84
N GLU A 103 -9.76 -16.92 6.06
CA GLU A 103 -11.14 -16.54 6.31
C GLU A 103 -11.53 -15.18 5.75
N PHE A 104 -10.55 -14.31 5.51
CA PHE A 104 -10.76 -12.98 4.93
C PHE A 104 -10.48 -12.95 3.43
N ALA A 105 -9.62 -13.84 2.92
CA ALA A 105 -9.26 -13.87 1.50
C ALA A 105 -10.48 -13.95 0.57
N GLY A 106 -11.51 -14.72 0.98
CA GLY A 106 -12.78 -14.81 0.25
C GLY A 106 -13.74 -13.63 0.45
N ARG A 107 -13.46 -12.73 1.42
CA ARG A 107 -14.33 -11.60 1.73
C ARG A 107 -13.97 -10.33 1.00
N PHE A 108 -12.74 -10.22 0.48
CA PHE A 108 -12.27 -9.05 -0.25
C PHE A 108 -12.36 -9.25 -1.74
N ASN A 109 -13.51 -8.89 -2.29
CA ASN A 109 -13.62 -8.74 -3.75
C ASN A 109 -12.90 -7.47 -4.16
N LEU A 110 -11.89 -7.64 -5.01
CA LEU A 110 -11.17 -6.56 -5.65
C LEU A 110 -12.04 -5.76 -6.65
N GLN A 111 -13.36 -5.80 -6.51
CA GLN A 111 -14.24 -4.98 -7.33
C GLN A 111 -14.18 -3.53 -6.91
N ARG A 112 -13.47 -2.78 -7.74
CA ARG A 112 -13.66 -1.37 -8.08
C ARG A 112 -13.89 -0.40 -6.92
N LYS A 113 -12.88 0.46 -6.66
CA LYS A 113 -13.06 1.78 -6.04
C LYS A 113 -13.90 1.74 -4.75
N ILE A 114 -13.61 0.80 -3.87
CA ILE A 114 -14.31 0.66 -2.61
C ILE A 114 -13.49 1.38 -1.55
N ALA A 115 -14.17 2.25 -0.81
CA ALA A 115 -13.75 2.67 0.51
C ALA A 115 -14.73 2.07 1.51
N LEU A 116 -14.22 1.37 2.51
CA LEU A 116 -14.99 0.81 3.61
C LEU A 116 -14.61 1.52 4.90
N THR A 117 -15.56 1.73 5.77
CA THR A 117 -15.33 2.28 7.10
C THR A 117 -15.81 1.33 8.17
N GLY A 118 -15.22 1.39 9.34
CA GLY A 118 -15.61 0.64 10.51
C GLY A 118 -15.02 1.24 11.76
N SER A 119 -15.17 0.55 12.87
CA SER A 119 -14.65 0.98 14.16
C SER A 119 -13.82 -0.11 14.81
N MET A 120 -12.89 0.30 15.67
CA MET A 120 -12.03 -0.55 16.47
C MET A 120 -11.88 0.10 17.84
N ASN A 121 -11.68 -0.72 18.87
CA ASN A 121 -11.40 -0.20 20.20
C ASN A 121 -10.18 0.72 20.18
N LEU A 122 -10.35 1.94 20.67
CA LEU A 122 -9.31 2.99 20.64
C LEU A 122 -8.09 2.61 21.48
N GLU A 123 -8.26 1.86 22.58
CA GLU A 123 -7.14 1.36 23.38
C GLU A 123 -6.33 0.33 22.60
N THR A 124 -6.98 -0.54 21.86
CA THR A 124 -6.30 -1.49 20.97
C THR A 124 -5.45 -0.75 19.95
N LEU A 125 -5.99 0.29 19.32
CA LEU A 125 -5.24 1.13 18.38
C LEU A 125 -4.05 1.82 19.03
N ARG A 126 -4.21 2.33 20.24
CA ARG A 126 -3.13 2.96 21.02
C ARG A 126 -2.03 1.96 21.38
N HIS A 127 -2.40 0.74 21.75
CA HIS A 127 -1.44 -0.34 22.03
C HIS A 127 -0.66 -0.73 20.76
N ILE A 128 -1.35 -0.88 19.62
CA ILE A 128 -0.69 -1.17 18.34
C ILE A 128 0.31 -0.05 18.00
N ARG A 129 -0.09 1.22 18.13
CA ARG A 129 0.82 2.36 17.90
C ARG A 129 2.00 2.34 18.86
N SER A 130 1.76 2.17 20.16
CA SER A 130 2.82 2.15 21.17
C SER A 130 3.82 1.03 20.93
N ALA A 131 3.34 -0.18 20.65
CA ALA A 131 4.19 -1.31 20.30
C ALA A 131 5.00 -1.04 19.02
N PHE A 132 4.38 -0.46 18.01
CA PHE A 132 5.07 -0.05 16.78
C PHE A 132 6.19 0.95 17.07
N MET A 133 5.91 2.02 17.82
CA MET A 133 6.88 3.06 18.16
C MET A 133 8.05 2.55 19.01
N GLN A 134 7.83 1.56 19.88
CA GLN A 134 8.88 0.97 20.71
C GLN A 134 9.85 0.09 19.92
N HIS A 135 9.39 -0.51 18.83
CA HIS A 135 10.14 -1.51 18.06
C HIS A 135 10.68 -1.00 16.72
N THR A 136 10.52 0.28 16.41
CA THR A 136 10.97 0.89 15.14
C THR A 136 12.46 1.30 15.13
N LYS A 137 13.29 0.81 16.04
CA LYS A 137 14.73 1.06 15.95
C LYS A 137 15.35 0.31 14.77
N PRO A 138 16.24 0.96 13.97
CA PRO A 138 16.60 0.49 12.62
C PRO A 138 17.33 -0.86 12.52
N ASP A 139 17.82 -1.43 13.63
CA ASP A 139 18.89 -2.44 13.59
C ASP A 139 18.48 -3.89 13.82
N ALA A 140 17.22 -4.25 13.87
CA ALA A 140 16.87 -5.62 14.21
C ALA A 140 15.91 -6.27 13.21
N ALA A 141 16.33 -7.43 12.67
CA ALA A 141 15.43 -8.37 11.97
C ALA A 141 14.18 -8.70 12.83
N TYR A 142 14.35 -8.66 14.14
CA TYR A 142 13.30 -8.76 15.16
C TYR A 142 12.23 -7.65 15.01
N CYS A 143 12.63 -6.39 14.77
CA CYS A 143 11.70 -5.28 14.58
C CYS A 143 10.80 -5.47 13.36
N ARG A 144 11.32 -6.08 12.30
CA ARG A 144 10.57 -6.37 11.08
C ARG A 144 9.47 -7.40 11.31
N THR A 145 9.81 -8.50 11.97
CA THR A 145 8.83 -9.55 12.31
C THR A 145 7.72 -9.00 13.23
N TRP A 146 8.08 -8.19 14.22
CA TRP A 146 7.12 -7.54 15.11
C TRP A 146 6.19 -6.58 14.36
N SER A 147 6.74 -5.75 13.48
CA SER A 147 5.94 -4.81 12.70
C SER A 147 4.99 -5.53 11.75
N CYS A 148 5.40 -6.64 11.13
CA CYS A 148 4.52 -7.51 10.36
C CYS A 148 3.38 -8.06 11.21
N THR A 149 3.69 -8.59 12.39
CA THR A 149 2.69 -9.15 13.31
C THR A 149 1.67 -8.08 13.75
N LEU A 150 2.15 -6.88 14.08
CA LEU A 150 1.27 -5.75 14.43
C LEU A 150 0.40 -5.32 13.26
N ALA A 151 0.95 -5.25 12.06
CA ALA A 151 0.22 -4.90 10.86
C ALA A 151 -0.88 -5.93 10.55
N ILE A 152 -0.56 -7.22 10.61
CA ILE A 152 -1.52 -8.31 10.42
C ILE A 152 -2.61 -8.25 11.50
N SER A 153 -2.23 -8.05 12.78
CA SER A 153 -3.16 -7.90 13.89
C SER A 153 -4.09 -6.71 13.68
N PHE A 154 -3.58 -5.58 13.20
CA PHE A 154 -4.39 -4.42 12.90
C PHE A 154 -5.40 -4.70 11.78
N ILE A 155 -4.93 -5.28 10.67
CA ILE A 155 -5.80 -5.66 9.55
C ILE A 155 -6.87 -6.65 10.04
N ALA A 156 -6.50 -7.71 10.73
CA ALA A 156 -7.43 -8.72 11.24
C ALA A 156 -8.50 -8.11 12.16
N ASN A 157 -8.09 -7.26 13.12
CA ASN A 157 -9.03 -6.58 14.00
C ASN A 157 -9.98 -5.64 13.25
N ALA A 158 -9.46 -4.84 12.29
CA ALA A 158 -10.30 -3.97 11.49
C ALA A 158 -11.37 -4.76 10.72
N LEU A 159 -10.97 -5.88 10.13
CA LEU A 159 -11.83 -6.67 9.26
C LEU A 159 -12.80 -7.60 10.01
N SER A 160 -12.46 -8.00 11.24
CA SER A 160 -13.34 -8.85 12.06
C SER A 160 -14.68 -8.17 12.39
N GLY A 161 -14.69 -6.84 12.44
CA GLY A 161 -15.90 -6.03 12.65
C GLY A 161 -16.77 -5.83 11.41
N LEU A 162 -16.33 -6.28 10.23
CA LEU A 162 -17.15 -6.21 9.02
C LEU A 162 -18.23 -7.29 9.03
N PRO A 163 -19.46 -6.97 8.63
CA PRO A 163 -20.52 -7.97 8.51
C PRO A 163 -20.07 -9.09 7.57
N PRO A 164 -20.49 -10.34 7.78
CA PRO A 164 -20.21 -11.43 6.87
C PRO A 164 -20.72 -11.05 5.49
N GLY A 165 -19.80 -10.58 4.66
CA GLY A 165 -20.09 -9.91 3.40
C GLY A 165 -20.46 -10.87 2.31
N SER A 166 -21.14 -10.34 1.32
CA SER A 166 -21.37 -10.97 0.04
C SER A 166 -20.06 -11.56 -0.53
N PRO A 167 -20.12 -12.74 -1.16
CA PRO A 167 -18.93 -13.37 -1.71
C PRO A 167 -18.24 -12.40 -2.65
N LEU A 168 -17.02 -12.11 -2.33
CA LEU A 168 -16.18 -11.22 -3.09
C LEU A 168 -15.69 -11.97 -4.32
N ASN A 169 -16.38 -11.81 -5.43
CA ASN A 169 -15.98 -12.39 -6.72
C ASN A 169 -14.73 -11.70 -7.26
N VAL A 170 -13.57 -12.10 -6.78
CA VAL A 170 -12.36 -11.92 -7.58
C VAL A 170 -12.60 -12.72 -8.86
N PHE A 171 -12.46 -12.11 -10.02
CA PHE A 171 -12.41 -12.91 -11.25
C PHE A 171 -11.21 -13.85 -11.10
N PRO A 172 -11.41 -15.18 -11.03
CA PRO A 172 -10.32 -16.13 -10.78
C PRO A 172 -9.15 -15.93 -11.76
N ALA A 173 -9.45 -15.45 -12.96
CA ALA A 173 -8.47 -15.09 -13.97
C ALA A 173 -7.53 -13.95 -13.53
N ILE A 174 -8.04 -12.93 -12.85
CA ILE A 174 -7.21 -11.80 -12.39
C ILE A 174 -6.41 -12.19 -11.16
N GLN A 175 -6.98 -13.00 -10.28
CA GLN A 175 -6.25 -13.54 -9.14
C GLN A 175 -5.03 -14.37 -9.59
N LYS A 176 -5.22 -15.31 -10.53
CA LYS A 176 -4.13 -16.09 -11.13
C LYS A 176 -3.05 -15.19 -11.77
N ALA A 177 -3.48 -14.11 -12.44
CA ALA A 177 -2.55 -13.16 -13.04
C ALA A 177 -1.72 -12.42 -11.97
N LEU A 178 -2.34 -12.00 -10.88
CA LEU A 178 -1.65 -11.34 -9.77
C LEU A 178 -0.62 -12.27 -9.12
N GLU A 179 -1.02 -13.48 -8.77
CA GLU A 179 -0.13 -14.51 -8.20
C GLU A 179 1.03 -14.85 -9.15
N PHE A 180 0.76 -14.93 -10.45
CA PHE A 180 1.81 -15.15 -11.46
C PHE A 180 2.78 -13.98 -11.51
N MET A 181 2.29 -12.75 -11.56
CA MET A 181 3.13 -11.56 -11.57
C MET A 181 4.01 -11.47 -10.33
N GLU A 182 3.49 -11.82 -9.16
CA GLU A 182 4.24 -11.84 -7.91
C GLU A 182 5.38 -12.85 -7.89
N LYS A 183 5.13 -14.03 -8.40
CA LYS A 183 6.15 -15.10 -8.45
C LYS A 183 7.22 -14.83 -9.50
N HIS A 184 6.87 -14.12 -10.58
CA HIS A 184 7.69 -13.98 -11.78
C HIS A 184 8.05 -12.53 -12.13
N PHE A 185 7.87 -11.55 -11.21
CA PHE A 185 8.10 -10.14 -11.53
C PHE A 185 9.53 -9.84 -11.99
N ALA A 186 10.52 -10.56 -11.48
CA ALA A 186 11.92 -10.41 -11.85
C ALA A 186 12.27 -11.00 -13.22
N GLU A 187 11.39 -11.84 -13.78
CA GLU A 187 11.56 -12.46 -15.08
C GLU A 187 11.12 -11.52 -16.22
N PRO A 188 11.56 -11.75 -17.46
CA PRO A 188 11.18 -10.94 -18.61
C PRO A 188 9.76 -11.26 -19.11
N ILE A 189 8.76 -11.19 -18.22
CA ILE A 189 7.35 -11.43 -18.55
C ILE A 189 6.69 -10.19 -19.15
N GLY A 190 5.78 -10.40 -20.10
CA GLY A 190 4.97 -9.38 -20.74
C GLY A 190 3.46 -9.59 -20.57
N VAL A 191 2.67 -8.67 -21.14
CA VAL A 191 1.20 -8.75 -21.08
C VAL A 191 0.68 -10.07 -21.63
N LYS A 192 1.31 -10.61 -22.67
CA LYS A 192 0.94 -11.87 -23.33
C LYS A 192 1.04 -13.06 -22.36
N ASP A 193 2.15 -13.14 -21.63
CA ASP A 193 2.40 -14.23 -20.69
C ASP A 193 1.37 -14.19 -19.54
N ILE A 194 1.15 -13.01 -18.99
CA ILE A 194 0.20 -12.79 -17.88
C ILE A 194 -1.24 -13.07 -18.34
N ALA A 195 -1.61 -12.61 -19.53
CA ALA A 195 -2.94 -12.85 -20.09
C ALA A 195 -3.20 -14.34 -20.38
N SER A 196 -2.16 -15.07 -20.81
CA SER A 196 -2.21 -16.52 -21.02
C SER A 196 -2.55 -17.26 -19.73
N VAL A 197 -1.88 -16.93 -18.62
CA VAL A 197 -2.16 -17.51 -17.29
C VAL A 197 -3.59 -17.20 -16.82
N ALA A 198 -4.07 -16.01 -17.15
CA ALA A 198 -5.46 -15.61 -16.87
C ALA A 198 -6.50 -16.30 -17.77
N GLY A 199 -6.08 -17.01 -18.82
CA GLY A 199 -6.97 -17.61 -19.82
C GLY A 199 -7.74 -16.57 -20.65
N LEU A 200 -7.14 -15.40 -20.89
CA LEU A 200 -7.76 -14.28 -21.61
C LEU A 200 -6.89 -13.81 -22.76
N SER A 201 -7.51 -13.20 -23.79
CA SER A 201 -6.74 -12.43 -24.77
C SER A 201 -6.13 -11.19 -24.13
N GLU A 202 -4.98 -10.71 -24.63
CA GLU A 202 -4.27 -9.54 -24.10
C GLU A 202 -5.16 -8.29 -23.94
N SER A 203 -5.99 -8.02 -24.94
CA SER A 203 -6.92 -6.88 -24.91
C SER A 203 -7.96 -7.03 -23.80
N ARG A 204 -8.60 -8.19 -23.71
CA ARG A 204 -9.61 -8.49 -22.71
C ARG A 204 -9.02 -8.51 -21.29
N PHE A 205 -7.83 -9.09 -21.16
CA PHE A 205 -7.06 -9.10 -19.92
C PHE A 205 -6.74 -7.67 -19.45
N SER A 206 -6.15 -6.84 -20.33
CA SER A 206 -5.76 -5.47 -20.00
C SER A 206 -6.94 -4.63 -19.50
N VAL A 207 -8.10 -4.76 -20.15
CA VAL A 207 -9.33 -4.08 -19.70
C VAL A 207 -9.76 -4.57 -18.33
N ARG A 208 -9.93 -5.89 -18.15
CA ARG A 208 -10.40 -6.46 -16.90
C ARG A 208 -9.43 -6.26 -15.75
N PHE A 209 -8.13 -6.39 -16.03
CA PHE A 209 -7.09 -6.15 -15.04
C PHE A 209 -7.11 -4.69 -14.57
N SER A 210 -7.20 -3.74 -15.53
CA SER A 210 -7.29 -2.31 -15.19
C SER A 210 -8.58 -1.96 -14.46
N GLU A 211 -9.66 -2.62 -14.80
CA GLU A 211 -10.92 -2.51 -14.09
C GLU A 211 -10.84 -3.04 -12.65
N ALA A 212 -10.16 -4.16 -12.45
CA ALA A 212 -10.03 -4.80 -11.14
C ALA A 212 -9.01 -4.09 -10.24
N THR A 213 -7.85 -3.69 -10.79
CA THR A 213 -6.71 -3.18 -10.01
C THR A 213 -6.55 -1.66 -10.05
N GLY A 214 -7.22 -0.99 -10.99
CA GLY A 214 -7.04 0.45 -11.26
C GLY A 214 -5.76 0.78 -12.04
N PHE A 215 -4.97 -0.22 -12.45
CA PHE A 215 -3.69 -0.06 -13.16
C PHE A 215 -3.64 -0.88 -14.44
N ALA A 216 -2.94 -0.38 -15.45
CA ALA A 216 -2.55 -1.20 -16.58
C ALA A 216 -1.59 -2.32 -16.10
N PRO A 217 -1.67 -3.55 -16.68
CA PRO A 217 -0.87 -4.69 -16.22
C PRO A 217 0.62 -4.42 -16.09
N MET A 218 1.25 -3.84 -17.12
CA MET A 218 2.68 -3.55 -17.08
C MET A 218 3.06 -2.44 -16.10
N ARG A 219 2.16 -1.51 -15.84
CA ARG A 219 2.37 -0.52 -14.79
C ARG A 219 2.34 -1.18 -13.41
N TYR A 220 1.43 -2.11 -13.18
CA TYR A 220 1.36 -2.89 -11.97
C TYR A 220 2.63 -3.74 -11.79
N LEU A 221 3.07 -4.46 -12.82
CA LEU A 221 4.32 -5.22 -12.79
C LEU A 221 5.53 -4.33 -12.44
N ASN A 222 5.61 -3.14 -13.03
CA ASN A 222 6.69 -2.21 -12.70
C ASN A 222 6.63 -1.74 -11.25
N THR A 223 5.46 -1.62 -10.62
CA THR A 223 5.41 -1.29 -9.18
C THR A 223 5.93 -2.43 -8.31
N LEU A 224 5.72 -3.71 -8.71
CA LEU A 224 6.31 -4.86 -8.07
C LEU A 224 7.85 -4.79 -8.13
N ARG A 225 8.37 -4.60 -9.32
CA ARG A 225 9.82 -4.48 -9.58
C ARG A 225 10.44 -3.33 -8.78
N LEU A 226 9.78 -2.17 -8.76
CA LEU A 226 10.29 -1.00 -8.03
C LEU A 226 10.36 -1.22 -6.53
N ALA A 227 9.42 -1.97 -5.96
CA ALA A 227 9.46 -2.29 -4.55
C ALA A 227 10.67 -3.19 -4.22
N CYS A 228 10.88 -4.25 -5.00
CA CYS A 228 12.07 -5.10 -4.87
C CYS A 228 13.37 -4.30 -5.02
N ALA A 229 13.42 -3.37 -5.99
CA ALA A 229 14.58 -2.49 -6.17
C ALA A 229 14.82 -1.57 -4.99
N GLN A 230 13.77 -1.04 -4.35
CA GLN A 230 13.90 -0.24 -3.14
C GLN A 230 14.56 -1.04 -2.02
N ASP A 231 14.13 -2.27 -1.79
CA ASP A 231 14.72 -3.15 -0.78
C ASP A 231 16.19 -3.47 -1.09
N ALA A 232 16.52 -3.73 -2.35
CA ALA A 232 17.90 -3.96 -2.78
C ALA A 232 18.78 -2.72 -2.52
N LEU A 233 18.29 -1.52 -2.84
CA LEU A 233 18.99 -0.25 -2.57
C LEU A 233 19.18 0.00 -1.07
N LEU A 234 18.18 -0.28 -0.24
CA LEU A 234 18.26 -0.21 1.22
C LEU A 234 19.25 -1.24 1.78
N GLY A 235 19.34 -2.40 1.15
CA GLY A 235 20.33 -3.45 1.44
C GLY A 235 21.75 -3.13 0.97
N GLY A 236 21.98 -1.96 0.35
CA GLY A 236 23.31 -1.50 -0.09
C GLY A 236 23.68 -1.86 -1.53
N SER A 237 22.79 -2.49 -2.31
CA SER A 237 23.03 -2.81 -3.71
C SER A 237 23.30 -1.54 -4.53
N SER A 238 24.08 -1.66 -5.57
CA SER A 238 24.24 -0.62 -6.57
C SER A 238 22.94 -0.37 -7.33
N VAL A 239 22.82 0.79 -7.97
CA VAL A 239 21.65 1.13 -8.80
C VAL A 239 21.46 0.13 -9.94
N GLU A 240 22.56 -0.36 -10.50
CA GLU A 240 22.58 -1.32 -11.60
C GLU A 240 22.12 -2.70 -11.13
N GLU A 241 22.68 -3.21 -10.02
CA GLU A 241 22.26 -4.47 -9.41
C GLU A 241 20.78 -4.45 -9.00
N ALA A 242 20.34 -3.38 -8.36
CA ALA A 242 18.92 -3.21 -7.97
C ALA A 242 17.99 -3.21 -9.20
N ALA A 243 18.40 -2.59 -10.31
CA ALA A 243 17.62 -2.61 -11.54
C ALA A 243 17.47 -4.02 -12.11
N PHE A 244 18.58 -4.73 -12.29
CA PHE A 244 18.56 -6.04 -12.94
C PHE A 244 17.97 -7.14 -12.06
N SER A 245 18.29 -7.15 -10.76
CA SER A 245 17.72 -8.14 -9.82
C SER A 245 16.20 -7.99 -9.66
N SER A 246 15.66 -6.79 -9.88
CA SER A 246 14.21 -6.55 -9.86
C SER A 246 13.53 -6.73 -11.22
N GLY A 247 14.24 -7.21 -12.25
CA GLY A 247 13.66 -7.56 -13.54
C GLY A 247 13.52 -6.41 -14.53
N PHE A 248 14.20 -5.26 -14.31
CA PHE A 248 14.30 -4.24 -15.35
C PHE A 248 15.39 -4.63 -16.36
N SER A 249 15.07 -4.52 -17.63
CA SER A 249 16.03 -4.80 -18.73
C SER A 249 16.96 -3.62 -19.04
N SER A 250 16.73 -2.45 -18.45
CA SER A 250 17.49 -1.22 -18.70
C SER A 250 17.52 -0.33 -17.45
N VAL A 251 18.72 0.05 -17.04
CA VAL A 251 18.94 0.96 -15.91
C VAL A 251 18.31 2.32 -16.18
N GLN A 252 18.34 2.82 -17.42
CA GLN A 252 17.75 4.09 -17.79
C GLN A 252 16.22 4.05 -17.65
N TYR A 253 15.58 2.96 -18.08
CA TYR A 253 14.15 2.78 -17.91
C TYR A 253 13.76 2.64 -16.43
N PHE A 254 14.54 1.88 -15.67
CA PHE A 254 14.40 1.77 -14.22
C PHE A 254 14.47 3.13 -13.54
N CYS A 255 15.49 3.93 -13.78
CA CYS A 255 15.65 5.25 -13.18
C CYS A 255 14.47 6.19 -13.48
N ARG A 256 13.94 6.16 -14.71
CA ARG A 256 12.74 6.93 -15.07
C ARG A 256 11.51 6.46 -14.31
N CYS A 257 11.29 5.15 -14.24
CA CYS A 257 10.17 4.58 -13.50
C CYS A 257 10.28 4.88 -12.01
N PHE A 258 11.46 4.71 -11.44
CA PHE A 258 11.73 4.94 -10.03
C PHE A 258 11.45 6.41 -9.64
N ARG A 259 12.02 7.36 -10.38
CA ARG A 259 11.80 8.80 -10.13
C ARG A 259 10.33 9.20 -10.29
N ARG A 260 9.64 8.65 -11.27
CA ARG A 260 8.21 8.92 -11.49
C ARG A 260 7.33 8.43 -10.33
N GLU A 261 7.66 7.29 -9.74
CA GLU A 261 6.83 6.68 -8.67
C GLU A 261 7.25 7.11 -7.26
N THR A 262 8.53 7.48 -7.03
CA THR A 262 9.06 7.86 -5.71
C THR A 262 9.35 9.35 -5.57
N GLY A 263 9.42 10.08 -6.68
CA GLY A 263 9.84 11.49 -6.70
C GLY A 263 11.36 11.69 -6.64
N GLN A 264 12.16 10.65 -6.37
CA GLN A 264 13.61 10.67 -6.21
C GLN A 264 14.29 9.78 -7.24
N THR A 265 15.56 10.04 -7.54
CA THR A 265 16.39 9.08 -8.28
C THR A 265 16.79 7.91 -7.38
N PRO A 266 17.09 6.71 -7.95
CA PRO A 266 17.56 5.57 -7.14
C PRO A 266 18.81 5.91 -6.31
N GLY A 267 19.71 6.74 -6.84
CA GLY A 267 20.91 7.18 -6.13
C GLY A 267 20.60 8.10 -4.94
N GLU A 268 19.70 9.04 -5.11
CA GLU A 268 19.21 9.91 -4.02
C GLU A 268 18.49 9.08 -2.95
N PHE A 269 17.64 8.16 -3.36
CA PHE A 269 16.92 7.25 -2.46
C PHE A 269 17.89 6.38 -1.64
N ARG A 270 18.94 5.83 -2.26
CA ARG A 270 19.97 5.06 -1.55
C ARG A 270 20.72 5.90 -0.53
N ALA A 271 21.01 7.17 -0.85
CA ALA A 271 21.71 8.08 0.05
C ALA A 271 20.81 8.61 1.19
N HIS A 272 19.52 8.83 0.89
CA HIS A 272 18.54 9.43 1.80
C HIS A 272 17.17 8.78 1.60
N PRO A 273 16.93 7.57 2.12
CA PRO A 273 15.75 6.76 1.79
C PRO A 273 14.40 7.36 2.18
N PHE A 274 14.39 8.36 3.03
CA PHE A 274 13.17 8.88 3.65
C PHE A 274 13.07 10.42 3.59
N ARG A 275 13.55 11.00 2.50
CA ARG A 275 13.52 12.44 2.28
C ARG A 275 12.25 12.89 1.59
#